data_bfe7b3d288f7fe85ffe6204c92cded61
#
_entry.id   bfe7b3d288f7fe85ffe6204c92cded61
#
_cell.length_a   1.000
_cell.length_b   1.000
_cell.length_c   1.000
_cell.angle_alpha   90.00
_cell.angle_beta   90.00
_cell.angle_gamma   90.00
#
_symmetry.space_group_name_H-M   'P 1'
#
loop_
_entity.id
_entity.type
_entity.pdbx_description
1 polymer ?
#
loop_
_entity_poly.entity_id
_entity_poly.type
_entity_poly.pdbx_seq_one_letter_code
_entity_poly.pdbx_strand_id
1 'polypeptide(L)'
;MKKIMGVLAALFCIVTIAYLMNRRPDVNVERSAEFENCAATYKTNLTDKLNSENTKFTVAGLDVDRFNYEVYVSEQMVLMVESDMLKSLLSCSVLEYDDGGVIIMKGDNKVVLTVGSNQAMVNDNHIIDLLSVVVRDGDKLFIPLDNIAEFFSYRVTYDLQADWIDLTRLEGEKLLPAAYDMRDYGRVTPVRDQGRYGTCWAFASLGALETTLLPEEEGIFSTDHMSMNNSYNLDIDSGGEHTMSIAYLAAWQGPVYEANDPYGDGESNGNLKAVKHLEEALIINEKDIDVLKSAIFRYGAVETSVYTQMEYVDSISPYYSKENASYYYDGEELPNHDVVVVGWDDNYAKENFTNVPEGDGAFICKNSWGTEFGDRGYVYVSYYDANICKKSVVYTRVGDADNYDNIYQTDLLGWIGHMGFDKEEAYFANVYTAGAGEELAAVSFYATGKDTEFEVYVVSGFEDEASFKNRQFVTAGSTKYAGYYTVDFPEAIKLADNEKFAVVVKIKTPGAVHPIAIEYNSDERTENFDITDGEGYISLYGEKWHSAEETQQSNVCLKAFTNKVKD
;
A
#
# COMPACT_ATOMS: atom_id res chain seq x y z
N MET A 1 16.33 -20.25 -21.79
CA MET A 1 17.73 -20.28 -21.30
C MET A 1 17.99 -19.20 -20.26
N LYS A 2 17.50 -17.94 -20.39
CA LYS A 2 17.71 -16.89 -19.37
C LYS A 2 16.97 -17.14 -18.02
N LYS A 3 15.76 -17.71 -18.02
CA LYS A 3 15.05 -18.09 -16.76
C LYS A 3 15.77 -19.20 -15.96
N ILE A 4 16.46 -20.11 -16.63
CA ILE A 4 17.25 -21.17 -15.97
C ILE A 4 18.55 -20.58 -15.38
N MET A 5 19.07 -19.48 -15.94
CA MET A 5 20.28 -18.83 -15.40
C MET A 5 20.00 -18.03 -14.12
N GLY A 6 18.82 -17.39 -13.98
CA GLY A 6 18.46 -16.64 -12.76
C GLY A 6 18.23 -17.57 -11.57
N VAL A 7 17.49 -18.66 -11.77
CA VAL A 7 17.27 -19.71 -10.74
C VAL A 7 18.57 -20.42 -10.38
N LEU A 8 19.45 -20.67 -11.36
CA LEU A 8 20.79 -21.23 -11.10
C LEU A 8 21.73 -20.27 -10.37
N ALA A 9 21.60 -18.95 -10.57
CA ALA A 9 22.38 -17.97 -9.84
C ALA A 9 21.92 -17.86 -8.37
N ALA A 10 20.61 -17.84 -8.11
CA ALA A 10 20.05 -17.84 -6.76
C ALA A 10 20.41 -19.15 -6.01
N LEU A 11 20.23 -20.31 -6.65
CA LEU A 11 20.65 -21.60 -6.09
C LEU A 11 22.17 -21.67 -5.86
N PHE A 12 22.97 -21.08 -6.74
CA PHE A 12 24.43 -21.04 -6.55
C PHE A 12 24.81 -20.16 -5.37
N CYS A 13 24.13 -19.01 -5.14
CA CYS A 13 24.32 -18.16 -3.97
C CYS A 13 23.95 -18.89 -2.67
N ILE A 14 22.80 -19.55 -2.61
CA ILE A 14 22.36 -20.32 -1.43
C ILE A 14 23.32 -21.47 -1.12
N VAL A 15 23.78 -22.22 -2.12
CA VAL A 15 24.75 -23.31 -1.95
C VAL A 15 26.13 -22.77 -1.53
N THR A 16 26.53 -21.59 -2.01
CA THR A 16 27.81 -20.97 -1.65
C THR A 16 27.78 -20.44 -0.21
N ILE A 17 26.67 -19.83 0.22
CA ILE A 17 26.45 -19.41 1.61
C ILE A 17 26.45 -20.64 2.55
N ALA A 18 25.71 -21.68 2.24
CA ALA A 18 25.68 -22.93 3.02
C ALA A 18 27.07 -23.62 3.08
N TYR A 19 27.85 -23.55 1.99
CA TYR A 19 29.21 -24.10 1.97
C TYR A 19 30.20 -23.30 2.81
N LEU A 20 30.06 -21.99 2.88
CA LEU A 20 30.91 -21.09 3.69
C LEU A 20 30.55 -21.18 5.19
N MET A 21 29.27 -21.42 5.54
CA MET A 21 28.83 -21.59 6.93
C MET A 21 29.48 -22.81 7.64
N ASN A 22 29.93 -23.82 6.91
CA ASN A 22 30.55 -25.02 7.47
C ASN A 22 32.05 -24.90 7.76
N ARG A 23 32.68 -23.72 7.62
CA ARG A 23 34.14 -23.56 7.73
C ARG A 23 34.61 -22.54 8.77
N ARG A 24 33.90 -22.28 9.87
CA ARG A 24 34.40 -21.37 10.90
C ARG A 24 35.23 -22.08 11.99
N PRO A 25 36.36 -21.51 12.38
CA PRO A 25 36.92 -21.78 13.70
C PRO A 25 36.13 -20.99 14.74
N ASP A 26 35.77 -21.64 15.84
CA ASP A 26 35.16 -21.00 17.01
C ASP A 26 36.10 -19.92 17.59
N VAL A 27 35.74 -18.65 17.45
CA VAL A 27 36.38 -17.55 18.15
C VAL A 27 35.51 -17.22 19.37
N ASN A 28 35.83 -17.82 20.50
CA ASN A 28 35.28 -17.42 21.79
C ASN A 28 35.91 -16.07 22.19
N VAL A 29 35.15 -14.99 22.07
CA VAL A 29 35.50 -13.70 22.68
C VAL A 29 34.87 -13.69 24.07
N GLU A 30 35.68 -13.85 25.12
CA GLU A 30 35.24 -13.62 26.50
C GLU A 30 34.89 -12.14 26.67
N ARG A 31 33.58 -11.85 26.82
CA ARG A 31 33.07 -10.51 27.14
C ARG A 31 33.25 -10.25 28.63
N SER A 32 33.71 -9.06 29.01
CA SER A 32 33.85 -8.69 30.44
C SER A 32 32.45 -8.50 31.07
N ALA A 33 32.33 -8.82 32.36
CA ALA A 33 31.09 -8.65 33.12
C ALA A 33 30.55 -7.18 33.13
N GLU A 34 31.47 -6.21 33.02
CA GLU A 34 31.11 -4.79 32.89
C GLU A 34 30.41 -4.49 31.56
N PHE A 35 30.87 -5.07 30.44
CA PHE A 35 30.26 -4.92 29.13
C PHE A 35 28.88 -5.56 29.10
N GLU A 36 28.68 -6.74 29.69
CA GLU A 36 27.39 -7.42 29.77
C GLU A 36 26.38 -6.63 30.63
N ASN A 37 26.83 -6.00 31.73
CA ASN A 37 25.97 -5.16 32.56
C ASN A 37 25.56 -3.85 31.85
N CYS A 38 26.50 -3.20 31.16
CA CYS A 38 26.17 -2.02 30.34
C CYS A 38 25.20 -2.38 29.21
N ALA A 39 25.45 -3.51 28.58
CA ALA A 39 24.62 -4.01 27.49
C ALA A 39 23.19 -4.36 27.96
N ALA A 40 23.05 -5.02 29.11
CA ALA A 40 21.77 -5.34 29.71
C ALA A 40 20.98 -4.07 30.10
N THR A 41 21.65 -3.07 30.66
CA THR A 41 21.04 -1.78 31.02
C THR A 41 20.58 -1.01 29.78
N TYR A 42 21.40 -1.00 28.72
CA TYR A 42 21.03 -0.36 27.44
C TYR A 42 19.81 -1.04 26.80
N LYS A 43 19.80 -2.38 26.74
CA LYS A 43 18.67 -3.17 26.23
C LYS A 43 17.38 -2.86 26.98
N THR A 44 17.44 -2.87 28.33
CA THR A 44 16.26 -2.57 29.16
C THR A 44 15.75 -1.14 28.88
N ASN A 45 16.63 -0.16 28.87
CA ASN A 45 16.25 1.23 28.60
C ASN A 45 15.67 1.40 27.19
N LEU A 46 16.28 0.78 26.18
CA LEU A 46 15.80 0.86 24.81
C LEU A 46 14.45 0.15 24.65
N THR A 47 14.29 -1.04 25.23
CA THR A 47 13.03 -1.78 25.17
C THR A 47 11.91 -1.03 25.88
N ASP A 48 12.16 -0.51 27.10
CA ASP A 48 11.18 0.27 27.85
C ASP A 48 10.75 1.53 27.10
N LYS A 49 11.67 2.15 26.37
CA LYS A 49 11.38 3.33 25.55
C LYS A 49 10.62 3.01 24.27
N LEU A 50 11.01 1.95 23.57
CA LEU A 50 10.30 1.51 22.35
C LEU A 50 8.87 1.04 22.62
N ASN A 51 8.64 0.46 23.80
CA ASN A 51 7.29 0.11 24.27
C ASN A 51 6.50 1.34 24.74
N SER A 52 7.13 2.52 24.87
CA SER A 52 6.39 3.76 25.13
C SER A 52 5.78 4.27 23.81
N GLU A 53 4.48 4.57 23.83
CA GLU A 53 3.72 5.15 22.69
C GLU A 53 4.32 6.46 22.15
N ASN A 54 5.35 6.99 22.80
CA ASN A 54 5.93 8.30 22.55
C ASN A 54 7.25 8.27 21.75
N THR A 55 7.86 7.10 21.49
CA THR A 55 9.12 7.06 20.73
C THR A 55 8.88 7.38 19.28
N LYS A 56 9.44 8.48 18.83
CA LYS A 56 9.34 8.95 17.45
C LYS A 56 10.50 8.43 16.61
N PHE A 57 10.21 8.07 15.39
CA PHE A 57 11.21 7.84 14.37
C PHE A 57 11.25 9.05 13.44
N THR A 58 12.44 9.54 13.16
CA THR A 58 12.63 10.66 12.23
C THR A 58 13.66 10.29 11.16
N VAL A 59 13.49 10.87 9.99
CA VAL A 59 14.52 10.87 8.93
C VAL A 59 14.88 12.31 8.64
N ALA A 60 16.13 12.66 8.93
CA ALA A 60 16.61 14.03 8.84
C ALA A 60 15.75 15.04 9.63
N GLY A 61 15.27 14.62 10.81
CA GLY A 61 14.43 15.43 11.71
C GLY A 61 12.94 15.54 11.31
N LEU A 62 12.53 14.84 10.24
CA LEU A 62 11.11 14.75 9.85
C LEU A 62 10.51 13.47 10.41
N ASP A 63 9.37 13.58 11.08
CA ASP A 63 8.65 12.44 11.66
C ASP A 63 8.32 11.40 10.57
N VAL A 64 8.60 10.11 10.88
CA VAL A 64 8.17 8.98 10.08
C VAL A 64 7.07 8.28 10.85
N ASP A 65 5.96 8.05 10.17
CA ASP A 65 4.82 7.37 10.75
C ASP A 65 5.21 5.92 11.08
N ARG A 66 5.09 5.59 12.35
CA ARG A 66 5.35 4.26 12.90
C ARG A 66 4.04 3.48 13.11
N PHE A 67 2.94 4.09 12.79
CA PHE A 67 1.62 3.79 13.28
C PHE A 67 1.20 2.31 13.16
N ASN A 68 1.58 1.62 12.10
CA ASN A 68 1.21 0.22 11.87
C ASN A 68 2.43 -0.71 11.86
N TYR A 69 3.58 -0.30 12.38
CA TYR A 69 4.80 -1.09 12.29
C TYR A 69 5.30 -1.52 13.66
N GLU A 70 5.70 -2.76 13.75
CA GLU A 70 6.32 -3.30 14.95
C GLU A 70 7.84 -3.10 14.94
N VAL A 71 8.38 -2.85 16.12
CA VAL A 71 9.83 -2.78 16.36
C VAL A 71 10.15 -3.46 17.68
N TYR A 72 11.29 -4.12 17.76
CA TYR A 72 11.77 -4.70 19.01
C TYR A 72 13.30 -4.71 19.08
N VAL A 73 13.84 -4.96 20.26
CA VAL A 73 15.27 -5.11 20.47
C VAL A 73 15.62 -6.59 20.60
N SER A 74 16.48 -7.09 19.70
CA SER A 74 16.91 -8.49 19.70
C SER A 74 17.76 -8.84 20.95
N GLU A 75 18.01 -10.14 21.18
CA GLU A 75 18.91 -10.59 22.23
C GLU A 75 20.34 -10.06 22.09
N GLN A 76 20.77 -9.74 20.87
CA GLN A 76 22.04 -9.12 20.55
C GLN A 76 22.05 -7.60 20.74
N MET A 77 20.96 -7.03 21.26
CA MET A 77 20.74 -5.58 21.46
C MET A 77 20.72 -4.76 20.17
N VAL A 78 20.19 -5.33 19.12
CA VAL A 78 20.02 -4.68 17.82
C VAL A 78 18.57 -4.30 17.67
N LEU A 79 18.30 -3.09 17.20
CA LEU A 79 16.95 -2.64 16.85
C LEU A 79 16.50 -3.38 15.60
N MET A 80 15.46 -4.18 15.76
CA MET A 80 14.77 -4.89 14.69
C MET A 80 13.55 -4.10 14.28
N VAL A 81 13.41 -3.84 13.02
CA VAL A 81 12.26 -3.12 12.44
C VAL A 81 11.56 -3.99 11.41
N GLU A 82 10.26 -3.86 11.32
CA GLU A 82 9.47 -4.52 10.30
C GLU A 82 9.89 -4.06 8.89
N SER A 83 9.89 -4.98 7.92
CA SER A 83 10.40 -4.73 6.56
C SER A 83 9.70 -3.55 5.88
N ASP A 84 8.38 -3.42 6.07
CA ASP A 84 7.62 -2.32 5.51
C ASP A 84 7.98 -0.95 6.12
N MET A 85 8.33 -0.92 7.40
CA MET A 85 8.87 0.30 8.02
C MET A 85 10.19 0.72 7.38
N LEU A 86 11.05 -0.23 6.96
CA LEU A 86 12.29 0.09 6.24
C LEU A 86 12.04 0.82 4.93
N LYS A 87 10.97 0.47 4.20
CA LYS A 87 10.56 1.18 2.97
C LYS A 87 10.38 2.67 3.23
N SER A 88 9.75 3.03 4.36
CA SER A 88 9.55 4.42 4.79
C SER A 88 10.81 5.07 5.33
N LEU A 89 11.53 4.39 6.22
CA LEU A 89 12.73 4.94 6.87
C LEU A 89 13.87 5.20 5.89
N LEU A 90 14.15 4.24 5.00
CA LEU A 90 15.32 4.29 4.12
C LEU A 90 14.98 4.71 2.69
N SER A 91 13.70 4.86 2.35
CA SER A 91 13.28 5.09 0.97
C SER A 91 13.79 3.99 0.02
N CYS A 92 13.68 2.74 0.44
CA CYS A 92 14.14 1.56 -0.28
C CYS A 92 12.98 0.68 -0.76
N SER A 93 13.27 -0.25 -1.67
CA SER A 93 12.40 -1.37 -2.02
C SER A 93 12.79 -2.59 -1.21
N VAL A 94 11.81 -3.33 -0.71
CA VAL A 94 12.02 -4.63 -0.05
C VAL A 94 11.20 -5.67 -0.78
N LEU A 95 11.85 -6.71 -1.26
CA LEU A 95 11.24 -7.83 -1.97
C LEU A 95 11.48 -9.10 -1.16
N GLU A 96 10.42 -9.83 -0.88
CA GLU A 96 10.43 -11.09 -0.15
C GLU A 96 10.12 -12.24 -1.11
N TYR A 97 10.73 -13.39 -0.92
CA TYR A 97 10.56 -14.57 -1.76
C TYR A 97 10.20 -15.77 -0.89
N ASP A 98 9.37 -16.69 -1.42
CA ASP A 98 8.88 -17.90 -0.73
C ASP A 98 10.00 -18.78 -0.14
N ASP A 99 11.19 -18.75 -0.72
CA ASP A 99 12.36 -19.51 -0.25
C ASP A 99 13.05 -18.87 0.97
N GLY A 100 12.51 -17.76 1.49
CA GLY A 100 13.07 -16.97 2.59
C GLY A 100 14.16 -15.99 2.13
N GLY A 101 14.34 -15.80 0.85
CA GLY A 101 15.19 -14.77 0.28
C GLY A 101 14.55 -13.39 0.44
N VAL A 102 15.36 -12.37 0.73
CA VAL A 102 14.92 -10.97 0.84
C VAL A 102 15.88 -10.09 0.07
N ILE A 103 15.38 -9.25 -0.81
CA ILE A 103 16.18 -8.26 -1.54
C ILE A 103 15.78 -6.85 -1.11
N ILE A 104 16.73 -6.09 -0.59
CA ILE A 104 16.53 -4.67 -0.30
C ILE A 104 17.32 -3.85 -1.31
N MET A 105 16.65 -2.90 -1.97
CA MET A 105 17.26 -2.07 -3.02
C MET A 105 17.07 -0.59 -2.73
N LYS A 106 18.11 0.20 -3.04
CA LYS A 106 18.07 1.65 -3.01
C LYS A 106 19.08 2.23 -3.99
N GLY A 107 18.59 3.01 -4.97
CA GLY A 107 19.41 3.41 -6.09
C GLY A 107 19.97 2.19 -6.83
N ASP A 108 21.25 2.21 -7.11
CA ASP A 108 21.96 1.12 -7.77
C ASP A 108 22.50 0.06 -6.78
N ASN A 109 22.24 0.24 -5.48
CA ASN A 109 22.73 -0.64 -4.42
C ASN A 109 21.68 -1.65 -3.99
N LYS A 110 22.10 -2.88 -3.73
CA LYS A 110 21.24 -3.93 -3.20
C LYS A 110 21.89 -4.78 -2.11
N VAL A 111 21.06 -5.23 -1.19
CA VAL A 111 21.42 -6.21 -0.15
C VAL A 111 20.51 -7.41 -0.32
N VAL A 112 21.08 -8.60 -0.35
CA VAL A 112 20.37 -9.87 -0.35
C VAL A 112 20.53 -10.50 1.01
N LEU A 113 19.38 -10.77 1.66
CA LEU A 113 19.28 -11.39 2.99
C LEU A 113 18.62 -12.76 2.86
N THR A 114 18.74 -13.55 3.92
CA THR A 114 17.99 -14.81 4.05
C THR A 114 17.45 -14.90 5.47
N VAL A 115 16.18 -15.23 5.61
CA VAL A 115 15.52 -15.45 6.91
C VAL A 115 16.30 -16.49 7.71
N GLY A 116 16.57 -16.19 8.98
CA GLY A 116 17.36 -17.03 9.88
C GLY A 116 18.88 -16.89 9.70
N SER A 117 19.36 -16.06 8.78
CA SER A 117 20.80 -15.79 8.58
C SER A 117 21.21 -14.47 9.21
N ASN A 118 22.42 -14.43 9.72
CA ASN A 118 23.12 -13.20 10.13
C ASN A 118 24.16 -12.76 9.09
N GLN A 119 24.05 -13.20 7.85
CA GLN A 119 24.90 -12.77 6.74
C GLN A 119 24.05 -12.18 5.62
N ALA A 120 24.60 -11.17 4.99
CA ALA A 120 24.00 -10.51 3.83
C ALA A 120 24.99 -10.45 2.67
N MET A 121 24.49 -10.56 1.44
CA MET A 121 25.27 -10.32 0.24
C MET A 121 24.96 -8.91 -0.28
N VAL A 122 26.02 -8.16 -0.52
CA VAL A 122 25.97 -6.76 -0.93
C VAL A 122 26.45 -6.64 -2.37
N ASN A 123 25.64 -6.02 -3.24
CA ASN A 123 25.97 -5.77 -4.65
C ASN A 123 26.54 -7.00 -5.38
N ASP A 124 25.98 -8.19 -5.10
CA ASP A 124 26.30 -9.49 -5.71
C ASP A 124 27.72 -10.03 -5.51
N ASN A 125 28.57 -9.38 -4.74
CA ASN A 125 29.97 -9.80 -4.65
C ASN A 125 30.62 -9.64 -3.27
N HIS A 126 29.92 -9.08 -2.30
CA HIS A 126 30.48 -8.84 -0.98
C HIS A 126 29.57 -9.36 0.12
N ILE A 127 30.11 -10.19 1.02
CA ILE A 127 29.36 -10.73 2.17
C ILE A 127 29.70 -9.90 3.41
N ILE A 128 28.68 -9.45 4.11
CA ILE A 128 28.79 -8.76 5.40
C ILE A 128 28.10 -9.57 6.49
N ASP A 129 28.60 -9.45 7.72
CA ASP A 129 27.97 -10.02 8.90
C ASP A 129 26.97 -8.99 9.47
N LEU A 130 25.74 -9.42 9.71
CA LEU A 130 24.72 -8.63 10.38
C LEU A 130 24.86 -8.75 11.90
N LEU A 131 24.48 -7.71 12.62
CA LEU A 131 24.49 -7.68 14.09
C LEU A 131 23.42 -8.60 14.71
N SER A 132 22.38 -8.93 13.98
CA SER A 132 21.34 -9.90 14.36
C SER A 132 20.88 -10.70 13.15
N VAL A 133 20.19 -11.82 13.37
CA VAL A 133 19.57 -12.61 12.29
C VAL A 133 18.33 -11.89 11.76
N VAL A 134 18.00 -12.12 10.50
CA VAL A 134 16.71 -11.73 9.92
C VAL A 134 15.66 -12.69 10.44
N VAL A 135 14.57 -12.19 10.99
CA VAL A 135 13.54 -12.98 11.68
C VAL A 135 12.20 -12.83 10.98
N ARG A 136 11.51 -13.96 10.74
CA ARG A 136 10.10 -13.96 10.39
C ARG A 136 9.30 -14.40 11.62
N ASP A 137 8.29 -13.62 11.99
CA ASP A 137 7.32 -13.93 13.04
C ASP A 137 5.92 -13.75 12.46
N GLY A 138 5.24 -14.89 12.23
CA GLY A 138 4.01 -14.89 11.45
C GLY A 138 4.24 -14.40 10.01
N ASP A 139 3.47 -13.43 9.60
CA ASP A 139 3.56 -12.72 8.32
C ASP A 139 4.57 -11.56 8.32
N LYS A 140 5.07 -11.16 9.48
CA LYS A 140 5.98 -10.03 9.63
C LYS A 140 7.44 -10.42 9.51
N LEU A 141 8.19 -9.64 8.73
CA LEU A 141 9.62 -9.80 8.56
C LEU A 141 10.37 -8.70 9.31
N PHE A 142 11.30 -9.08 10.19
CA PHE A 142 12.09 -8.17 11.00
C PHE A 142 13.55 -8.16 10.57
N ILE A 143 14.10 -6.97 10.35
CA ILE A 143 15.41 -6.73 9.77
C ILE A 143 16.23 -5.82 10.71
N PRO A 144 17.53 -6.08 10.92
CA PRO A 144 18.39 -5.25 11.76
C PRO A 144 18.61 -3.87 11.13
N LEU A 145 18.07 -2.82 11.76
CA LEU A 145 18.06 -1.46 11.21
C LEU A 145 19.46 -0.90 10.99
N ASP A 146 20.34 -0.99 12.00
CA ASP A 146 21.63 -0.32 11.96
C ASP A 146 22.51 -0.75 10.77
N ASN A 147 22.58 -2.07 10.50
CA ASN A 147 23.40 -2.59 9.40
C ASN A 147 22.88 -2.15 8.04
N ILE A 148 21.55 -2.22 7.87
CA ILE A 148 20.92 -1.89 6.58
C ILE A 148 20.95 -0.38 6.36
N ALA A 149 20.74 0.41 7.41
CA ALA A 149 20.84 1.86 7.35
C ALA A 149 22.28 2.30 6.98
N GLU A 150 23.30 1.75 7.66
CA GLU A 150 24.72 2.05 7.39
C GLU A 150 25.08 1.71 5.94
N PHE A 151 24.68 0.54 5.46
CA PHE A 151 24.94 0.12 4.08
C PHE A 151 24.34 1.10 3.05
N PHE A 152 23.15 1.62 3.32
CA PHE A 152 22.51 2.62 2.47
C PHE A 152 22.86 4.07 2.85
N SER A 153 24.00 4.27 3.49
CA SER A 153 24.56 5.60 3.84
C SER A 153 23.66 6.44 4.75
N TYR A 154 23.02 5.79 5.70
CA TYR A 154 22.36 6.46 6.82
C TYR A 154 23.11 6.22 8.12
N ARG A 155 23.09 7.21 8.99
CA ARG A 155 23.51 7.10 10.39
C ARG A 155 22.26 7.03 11.25
N VAL A 156 22.17 6.00 12.08
CA VAL A 156 21.12 5.90 13.10
C VAL A 156 21.61 6.55 14.38
N THR A 157 20.82 7.43 14.95
CA THR A 157 21.10 8.11 16.21
C THR A 157 19.96 7.87 17.19
N TYR A 158 20.31 7.42 18.39
CA TYR A 158 19.35 7.12 19.45
C TYR A 158 19.40 8.20 20.52
N ASP A 159 18.31 8.95 20.73
CA ASP A 159 18.15 9.83 21.88
C ASP A 159 17.06 9.30 22.82
N LEU A 160 17.47 8.46 23.74
CA LEU A 160 16.56 7.83 24.70
C LEU A 160 16.05 8.81 25.79
N GLN A 161 16.61 10.03 25.88
CA GLN A 161 16.10 11.06 26.80
C GLN A 161 14.98 11.88 26.15
N ALA A 162 15.10 12.13 24.85
CA ALA A 162 14.13 12.86 24.07
C ALA A 162 13.09 11.96 23.39
N ASP A 163 13.17 10.64 23.62
CA ASP A 163 12.26 9.63 23.04
C ASP A 163 12.21 9.66 21.50
N TRP A 164 13.39 9.75 20.84
CA TRP A 164 13.43 9.67 19.39
C TRP A 164 14.63 8.88 18.84
N ILE A 165 14.45 8.34 17.63
CA ILE A 165 15.46 7.65 16.83
C ILE A 165 15.51 8.36 15.49
N ASP A 166 16.66 8.95 15.14
CA ASP A 166 16.83 9.69 13.88
C ASP A 166 17.76 8.95 12.92
N LEU A 167 17.37 8.90 11.67
CA LEU A 167 18.17 8.43 10.56
C LEU A 167 18.68 9.63 9.76
N THR A 168 19.91 10.02 9.99
CA THR A 168 20.55 11.09 9.23
C THR A 168 21.16 10.51 7.96
N ARG A 169 20.73 11.00 6.79
CA ARG A 169 21.31 10.63 5.51
C ARG A 169 22.72 11.22 5.36
N LEU A 170 23.67 10.41 4.92
CA LEU A 170 25.00 10.85 4.53
C LEU A 170 24.95 11.29 3.05
N GLU A 171 25.63 12.41 2.69
CA GLU A 171 25.50 13.06 1.37
C GLU A 171 26.00 12.19 0.21
N GLY A 172 25.39 12.33 -0.99
CA GLY A 172 25.92 11.88 -2.29
C GLY A 172 25.19 10.71 -2.97
N GLU A 173 24.10 10.18 -2.45
CA GLU A 173 23.43 8.98 -2.94
C GLU A 173 22.25 9.28 -3.89
N LYS A 174 22.17 8.55 -5.01
CA LYS A 174 20.94 8.49 -5.84
C LYS A 174 19.91 7.63 -5.10
N LEU A 175 18.69 8.14 -4.94
CA LEU A 175 17.59 7.42 -4.28
C LEU A 175 17.00 6.31 -5.17
N LEU A 176 16.98 6.53 -6.48
CA LEU A 176 16.35 5.66 -7.46
C LEU A 176 17.33 5.36 -8.61
N PRO A 177 17.30 4.15 -9.18
CA PRO A 177 18.09 3.81 -10.36
C PRO A 177 17.59 4.60 -11.58
N ALA A 178 18.46 4.75 -12.59
CA ALA A 178 18.07 5.39 -13.86
C ALA A 178 17.05 4.58 -14.65
N ALA A 179 16.99 3.27 -14.45
CA ALA A 179 15.99 2.38 -15.02
C ALA A 179 15.60 1.30 -14.01
N TYR A 180 14.34 0.96 -13.98
CA TYR A 180 13.79 -0.11 -13.14
C TYR A 180 12.64 -0.80 -13.85
N ASP A 181 12.67 -2.11 -13.86
CA ASP A 181 11.63 -2.94 -14.49
C ASP A 181 11.24 -4.07 -13.56
N MET A 182 10.01 -4.06 -13.07
CA MET A 182 9.49 -5.06 -12.13
C MET A 182 9.51 -6.49 -12.72
N ARG A 183 9.53 -6.62 -14.06
CA ARG A 183 9.63 -7.91 -14.76
C ARG A 183 10.95 -8.63 -14.45
N ASP A 184 12.01 -7.89 -14.25
CA ASP A 184 13.35 -8.43 -13.94
C ASP A 184 13.41 -9.07 -12.55
N TYR A 185 12.46 -8.71 -11.68
CA TYR A 185 12.36 -9.18 -10.30
C TYR A 185 11.20 -10.17 -10.08
N GLY A 186 10.50 -10.57 -11.14
CA GLY A 186 9.35 -11.49 -11.02
C GLY A 186 8.11 -10.86 -10.39
N ARG A 187 8.00 -9.52 -10.40
CA ARG A 187 6.92 -8.76 -9.73
C ARG A 187 5.78 -8.36 -10.64
N VAL A 188 5.57 -9.05 -11.75
CA VAL A 188 4.48 -8.73 -12.69
C VAL A 188 3.79 -10.00 -13.13
N THR A 189 2.47 -10.06 -12.97
CA THR A 189 1.64 -11.14 -13.50
C THR A 189 1.56 -11.12 -15.02
N PRO A 190 1.18 -12.22 -15.68
CA PRO A 190 1.05 -12.30 -17.12
C PRO A 190 0.15 -11.21 -17.71
N VAL A 191 0.46 -10.78 -18.92
CA VAL A 191 -0.40 -9.88 -19.70
C VAL A 191 -1.67 -10.61 -20.08
N ARG A 192 -2.81 -9.96 -19.88
CA ARG A 192 -4.16 -10.46 -20.25
C ARG A 192 -4.78 -9.60 -21.34
N ASP A 193 -5.93 -10.03 -21.85
CA ASP A 193 -6.67 -9.34 -22.91
C ASP A 193 -8.10 -9.05 -22.45
N GLN A 194 -8.45 -7.75 -22.32
CA GLN A 194 -9.80 -7.32 -21.96
C GLN A 194 -10.82 -7.53 -23.09
N GLY A 195 -10.35 -7.84 -24.30
CA GLY A 195 -11.19 -7.94 -25.46
C GLY A 195 -11.96 -6.64 -25.74
N ARG A 196 -13.26 -6.75 -25.98
CA ARG A 196 -14.12 -5.61 -26.35
C ARG A 196 -14.76 -4.86 -25.18
N TYR A 197 -14.62 -5.37 -23.96
CA TYR A 197 -15.30 -4.82 -22.79
C TYR A 197 -14.60 -3.60 -22.20
N GLY A 198 -15.38 -2.73 -21.54
CA GLY A 198 -14.86 -1.52 -20.87
C GLY A 198 -14.21 -1.78 -19.52
N THR A 199 -13.38 -2.84 -19.40
CA THR A 199 -12.85 -3.35 -18.13
C THR A 199 -11.38 -3.00 -17.88
N CYS A 200 -10.78 -2.08 -18.64
CA CYS A 200 -9.38 -1.66 -18.45
C CYS A 200 -9.07 -1.24 -17.01
N TRP A 201 -10.00 -0.51 -16.36
CA TRP A 201 -9.89 -0.08 -14.97
C TRP A 201 -9.73 -1.26 -13.99
N ALA A 202 -10.48 -2.34 -14.17
CA ALA A 202 -10.41 -3.52 -13.31
C ALA A 202 -9.12 -4.33 -13.57
N PHE A 203 -8.68 -4.43 -14.85
CA PHE A 203 -7.38 -5.01 -15.19
C PHE A 203 -6.22 -4.22 -14.63
N ALA A 204 -6.28 -2.90 -14.68
CA ALA A 204 -5.23 -2.04 -14.15
C ALA A 204 -5.16 -2.09 -12.63
N SER A 205 -6.30 -1.99 -11.95
CA SER A 205 -6.38 -2.06 -10.48
C SER A 205 -5.87 -3.39 -9.94
N LEU A 206 -6.42 -4.51 -10.45
CA LEU A 206 -5.98 -5.83 -10.00
C LEU A 206 -4.53 -6.11 -10.40
N GLY A 207 -4.12 -5.70 -11.61
CA GLY A 207 -2.74 -5.84 -12.06
C GLY A 207 -1.74 -5.05 -11.22
N ALA A 208 -2.12 -3.88 -10.68
CA ALA A 208 -1.31 -3.13 -9.74
C ALA A 208 -1.27 -3.80 -8.35
N LEU A 209 -2.43 -4.22 -7.82
CA LEU A 209 -2.53 -4.93 -6.55
C LEU A 209 -1.73 -6.23 -6.54
N GLU A 210 -1.80 -7.04 -7.60
CA GLU A 210 -1.05 -8.28 -7.75
C GLU A 210 0.47 -8.08 -7.60
N THR A 211 1.01 -6.93 -8.03
CA THR A 211 2.44 -6.62 -7.90
C THR A 211 2.89 -6.33 -6.47
N THR A 212 1.97 -5.95 -5.61
CA THR A 212 2.25 -5.72 -4.18
C THR A 212 2.47 -7.04 -3.45
N LEU A 213 1.78 -8.10 -3.88
CA LEU A 213 1.92 -9.45 -3.32
C LEU A 213 3.15 -10.19 -3.88
N LEU A 214 3.58 -9.84 -5.11
CA LEU A 214 4.72 -10.47 -5.76
C LEU A 214 6.05 -9.90 -5.25
N PRO A 215 7.12 -10.71 -5.19
CA PRO A 215 7.20 -12.10 -5.66
C PRO A 215 6.86 -13.15 -4.60
N GLU A 216 6.47 -12.77 -3.40
CA GLU A 216 6.24 -13.68 -2.27
C GLU A 216 5.00 -14.54 -2.50
N GLU A 217 3.94 -13.96 -3.00
CA GLU A 217 2.69 -14.66 -3.26
C GLU A 217 2.24 -14.50 -4.72
N GLU A 218 2.09 -15.61 -5.42
CA GLU A 218 1.56 -15.61 -6.78
C GLU A 218 0.03 -15.73 -6.76
N GLY A 219 -0.66 -14.73 -7.35
CA GLY A 219 -2.10 -14.75 -7.51
C GLY A 219 -2.53 -13.94 -8.74
N ILE A 220 -3.53 -14.43 -9.46
CA ILE A 220 -4.22 -13.67 -10.51
C ILE A 220 -5.66 -13.54 -10.07
N PHE A 221 -6.14 -12.30 -10.00
CA PHE A 221 -7.50 -12.03 -9.53
C PHE A 221 -8.48 -11.82 -10.68
N SER A 222 -9.74 -12.17 -10.42
CA SER A 222 -10.81 -12.13 -11.40
C SER A 222 -11.24 -10.70 -11.71
N THR A 223 -11.05 -10.32 -12.96
CA THR A 223 -11.53 -9.06 -13.51
C THR A 223 -13.04 -9.08 -13.72
N ASP A 224 -13.62 -10.24 -14.11
CA ASP A 224 -15.07 -10.38 -14.25
C ASP A 224 -15.78 -10.19 -12.92
N HIS A 225 -15.26 -10.78 -11.83
CA HIS A 225 -15.85 -10.59 -10.52
C HIS A 225 -15.84 -9.13 -10.07
N MET A 226 -14.72 -8.43 -10.22
CA MET A 226 -14.66 -7.00 -9.90
C MET A 226 -15.58 -6.17 -10.76
N SER A 227 -15.69 -6.47 -12.05
CA SER A 227 -16.50 -5.70 -12.98
C SER A 227 -18.01 -5.92 -12.81
N MET A 228 -18.44 -7.14 -12.41
CA MET A 228 -19.85 -7.52 -12.35
C MET A 228 -20.43 -7.57 -10.92
N ASN A 229 -19.60 -7.67 -9.88
CA ASN A 229 -20.05 -7.85 -8.49
C ASN A 229 -19.60 -6.72 -7.56
N ASN A 230 -19.30 -5.54 -8.09
CA ASN A 230 -19.16 -4.33 -7.30
C ASN A 230 -20.54 -3.72 -6.97
N SER A 231 -20.58 -2.74 -6.08
CA SER A 231 -21.84 -2.11 -5.64
C SER A 231 -22.40 -1.06 -6.60
N TYR A 232 -21.66 -0.72 -7.66
CA TYR A 232 -22.10 0.27 -8.64
C TYR A 232 -23.10 -0.30 -9.64
N ASN A 233 -23.98 0.54 -10.13
CA ASN A 233 -24.96 0.19 -11.17
C ASN A 233 -24.34 0.44 -12.56
N LEU A 234 -23.51 -0.49 -13.03
CA LEU A 234 -22.80 -0.37 -14.31
C LEU A 234 -22.81 -1.70 -15.07
N ASP A 235 -23.01 -1.59 -16.38
CA ASP A 235 -22.76 -2.69 -17.29
C ASP A 235 -21.26 -2.85 -17.55
N ILE A 236 -20.80 -4.05 -17.85
CA ILE A 236 -19.39 -4.39 -18.13
C ILE A 236 -18.77 -3.55 -19.26
N ASP A 237 -19.60 -3.03 -20.17
CA ASP A 237 -19.18 -2.17 -21.29
C ASP A 237 -19.10 -0.68 -20.92
N SER A 238 -19.56 -0.29 -19.72
CA SER A 238 -19.70 1.12 -19.34
C SER A 238 -18.39 1.79 -18.90
N GLY A 239 -17.32 1.00 -18.73
CA GLY A 239 -16.08 1.49 -18.14
C GLY A 239 -16.19 1.65 -16.62
N GLY A 240 -15.16 2.16 -16.00
CA GLY A 240 -15.10 2.42 -14.57
C GLY A 240 -13.89 3.27 -14.20
N GLU A 241 -13.60 3.36 -12.92
CA GLU A 241 -12.48 4.15 -12.41
C GLU A 241 -11.93 3.54 -11.10
N HIS A 242 -10.72 3.90 -10.74
CA HIS A 242 -10.01 3.40 -9.55
C HIS A 242 -10.79 3.54 -8.23
N THR A 243 -11.68 4.54 -8.08
CA THR A 243 -12.52 4.68 -6.88
C THR A 243 -13.46 3.50 -6.70
N MET A 244 -13.97 2.93 -7.81
CA MET A 244 -14.79 1.73 -7.82
C MET A 244 -13.98 0.50 -7.39
N SER A 245 -12.74 0.38 -7.86
CA SER A 245 -11.83 -0.71 -7.49
C SER A 245 -11.51 -0.66 -5.99
N ILE A 246 -11.16 0.52 -5.48
CA ILE A 246 -10.88 0.70 -4.04
C ILE A 246 -12.12 0.37 -3.21
N ALA A 247 -13.31 0.84 -3.61
CA ALA A 247 -14.56 0.55 -2.91
C ALA A 247 -14.86 -0.95 -2.85
N TYR A 248 -14.77 -1.66 -3.98
CA TYR A 248 -14.97 -3.10 -4.08
C TYR A 248 -14.00 -3.88 -3.16
N LEU A 249 -12.73 -3.53 -3.18
CA LEU A 249 -11.70 -4.18 -2.37
C LEU A 249 -11.85 -3.86 -0.87
N ALA A 250 -12.10 -2.59 -0.54
CA ALA A 250 -12.26 -2.14 0.83
C ALA A 250 -13.55 -2.65 1.50
N ALA A 251 -14.59 -2.94 0.70
CA ALA A 251 -15.84 -3.51 1.18
C ALA A 251 -15.82 -5.05 1.31
N TRP A 252 -14.68 -5.70 1.08
CA TRP A 252 -14.52 -7.16 1.07
C TRP A 252 -15.42 -7.89 0.04
N GLN A 253 -15.80 -7.20 -1.03
CA GLN A 253 -16.52 -7.83 -2.14
C GLN A 253 -15.60 -8.72 -2.99
N GLY A 254 -14.29 -8.52 -2.90
CA GLY A 254 -13.19 -9.28 -3.47
C GLY A 254 -11.85 -8.76 -2.93
N PRO A 255 -10.72 -9.14 -3.55
CA PRO A 255 -10.62 -9.88 -4.81
C PRO A 255 -10.90 -11.38 -4.66
N VAL A 256 -11.28 -12.01 -5.75
CA VAL A 256 -11.36 -13.48 -5.86
C VAL A 256 -10.38 -13.97 -6.91
N TYR A 257 -9.94 -15.23 -6.84
CA TYR A 257 -9.00 -15.74 -7.84
C TYR A 257 -9.65 -15.92 -9.22
N GLU A 258 -8.92 -15.58 -10.28
CA GLU A 258 -9.28 -15.76 -11.68
C GLU A 258 -9.70 -17.22 -11.98
N ALA A 259 -9.08 -18.20 -11.34
CA ALA A 259 -9.42 -19.63 -11.52
C ALA A 259 -10.83 -19.98 -11.01
N ASN A 260 -11.41 -19.19 -10.13
CA ASN A 260 -12.75 -19.41 -9.57
C ASN A 260 -13.84 -18.62 -10.30
N ASP A 261 -13.46 -17.61 -11.05
CA ASP A 261 -14.36 -16.75 -11.83
C ASP A 261 -13.59 -16.23 -13.07
N PRO A 262 -13.47 -17.04 -14.13
CA PRO A 262 -12.64 -16.76 -15.29
C PRO A 262 -13.19 -15.62 -16.15
N TYR A 263 -12.30 -14.78 -16.65
CA TYR A 263 -12.66 -13.62 -17.47
C TYR A 263 -13.23 -14.00 -18.84
N GLY A 264 -14.34 -13.35 -19.22
CA GLY A 264 -14.87 -13.30 -20.60
C GLY A 264 -15.85 -14.40 -20.95
N ASP A 265 -16.31 -15.20 -20.00
CA ASP A 265 -17.38 -16.19 -20.23
C ASP A 265 -18.80 -15.58 -20.14
N GLY A 266 -18.90 -14.32 -19.66
CA GLY A 266 -20.16 -13.57 -19.53
C GLY A 266 -20.98 -13.92 -18.30
N GLU A 267 -20.42 -14.70 -17.38
CA GLU A 267 -21.03 -15.09 -16.11
C GLU A 267 -20.08 -14.75 -14.95
N SER A 268 -20.60 -14.37 -13.80
CA SER A 268 -19.82 -14.17 -12.59
C SER A 268 -20.58 -14.62 -11.35
N ASN A 269 -19.87 -15.20 -10.39
CA ASN A 269 -20.46 -15.75 -9.17
C ASN A 269 -20.28 -14.81 -7.98
N GLY A 270 -21.23 -13.93 -7.75
CA GLY A 270 -21.24 -12.97 -6.63
C GLY A 270 -21.30 -13.58 -5.21
N ASN A 271 -21.34 -14.91 -5.07
CA ASN A 271 -21.27 -15.57 -3.76
C ASN A 271 -19.83 -15.99 -3.37
N LEU A 272 -18.85 -15.75 -4.22
CA LEU A 272 -17.46 -15.97 -3.89
C LEU A 272 -17.02 -14.96 -2.81
N LYS A 273 -16.14 -15.42 -1.94
CA LYS A 273 -15.60 -14.56 -0.87
C LYS A 273 -14.26 -13.99 -1.28
N ALA A 274 -13.98 -12.80 -0.80
CA ALA A 274 -12.66 -12.21 -0.90
C ALA A 274 -11.58 -13.17 -0.38
N VAL A 275 -10.46 -13.23 -1.06
CA VAL A 275 -9.29 -14.03 -0.66
C VAL A 275 -8.18 -13.17 -0.09
N LYS A 276 -8.30 -11.85 -0.24
CA LYS A 276 -7.44 -10.81 0.35
C LYS A 276 -8.30 -9.64 0.80
N HIS A 277 -7.80 -8.87 1.75
CA HIS A 277 -8.41 -7.62 2.19
C HIS A 277 -7.50 -6.44 1.88
N LEU A 278 -8.05 -5.41 1.24
CA LEU A 278 -7.33 -4.15 1.05
C LEU A 278 -7.28 -3.40 2.38
N GLU A 279 -6.08 -3.05 2.82
CA GLU A 279 -5.85 -2.28 4.03
C GLU A 279 -5.35 -0.87 3.76
N GLU A 280 -4.59 -0.66 2.67
CA GLU A 280 -4.12 0.66 2.30
C GLU A 280 -3.98 0.82 0.79
N ALA A 281 -4.50 1.94 0.27
CA ALA A 281 -4.28 2.38 -1.09
C ALA A 281 -4.00 3.88 -1.12
N LEU A 282 -2.90 4.28 -1.75
CA LEU A 282 -2.53 5.68 -1.93
C LEU A 282 -3.10 6.23 -3.23
N ILE A 283 -3.65 7.45 -3.18
CA ILE A 283 -4.10 8.18 -4.36
C ILE A 283 -3.19 9.40 -4.54
N ILE A 284 -2.36 9.37 -5.59
CA ILE A 284 -1.41 10.43 -5.94
C ILE A 284 -2.04 11.27 -7.05
N ASN A 285 -2.53 12.47 -6.70
CA ASN A 285 -3.25 13.37 -7.59
C ASN A 285 -2.35 14.42 -8.26
N GLU A 286 -1.08 14.10 -8.46
CA GLU A 286 -0.13 14.98 -9.13
C GLU A 286 0.88 14.17 -9.92
N LYS A 287 1.31 14.74 -11.03
CA LYS A 287 2.37 14.18 -11.87
C LYS A 287 3.73 14.62 -11.36
N ASP A 288 4.21 13.95 -10.31
CA ASP A 288 5.58 14.05 -9.82
C ASP A 288 6.30 12.74 -10.13
N ILE A 289 7.22 12.77 -11.10
CA ILE A 289 7.91 11.59 -11.61
C ILE A 289 8.72 10.91 -10.52
N ASP A 290 9.37 11.66 -9.64
CA ASP A 290 10.20 11.09 -8.56
C ASP A 290 9.34 10.45 -7.47
N VAL A 291 8.21 11.04 -7.14
CA VAL A 291 7.22 10.45 -6.22
C VAL A 291 6.67 9.14 -6.79
N LEU A 292 6.29 9.11 -8.07
CA LEU A 292 5.75 7.93 -8.73
C LEU A 292 6.78 6.81 -8.84
N LYS A 293 8.00 7.11 -9.29
CA LYS A 293 9.10 6.15 -9.30
C LYS A 293 9.39 5.59 -7.91
N SER A 294 9.37 6.46 -6.90
CA SER A 294 9.54 6.06 -5.51
C SER A 294 8.44 5.12 -5.03
N ALA A 295 7.18 5.35 -5.41
CA ALA A 295 6.06 4.48 -5.09
C ALA A 295 6.19 3.11 -5.78
N ILE A 296 6.49 3.09 -7.09
CA ILE A 296 6.73 1.86 -7.86
C ILE A 296 7.88 1.04 -7.25
N PHE A 297 8.96 1.70 -6.89
CA PHE A 297 10.15 1.06 -6.35
C PHE A 297 9.92 0.43 -4.98
N ARG A 298 9.16 1.11 -4.11
CA ARG A 298 8.94 0.69 -2.71
C ARG A 298 7.81 -0.30 -2.54
N TYR A 299 6.69 -0.06 -3.20
CA TYR A 299 5.45 -0.76 -2.89
C TYR A 299 5.06 -1.74 -3.99
N GLY A 300 4.76 -1.24 -5.17
CA GLY A 300 4.25 -2.02 -6.27
C GLY A 300 3.94 -1.14 -7.47
N ALA A 301 3.41 -1.74 -8.52
CA ALA A 301 3.04 -1.02 -9.72
C ALA A 301 1.95 0.02 -9.44
N VAL A 302 1.89 1.00 -10.31
CA VAL A 302 0.97 2.13 -10.22
C VAL A 302 -0.11 2.00 -11.29
N GLU A 303 -1.37 1.95 -10.88
CA GLU A 303 -2.51 2.14 -11.78
C GLU A 303 -2.59 3.60 -12.19
N THR A 304 -2.77 3.88 -13.48
CA THR A 304 -2.96 5.24 -14.00
C THR A 304 -3.68 5.22 -15.32
N SER A 305 -4.16 6.41 -15.74
CA SER A 305 -4.94 6.56 -16.97
C SER A 305 -4.16 7.31 -18.04
N VAL A 306 -4.41 6.93 -19.29
CA VAL A 306 -3.92 7.59 -20.51
C VAL A 306 -5.08 7.92 -21.46
N TYR A 307 -4.90 8.90 -22.31
CA TYR A 307 -5.78 9.03 -23.48
C TYR A 307 -5.24 8.13 -24.60
N THR A 308 -6.07 7.30 -25.16
CA THR A 308 -5.72 6.49 -26.33
C THR A 308 -6.68 6.74 -27.47
N GLN A 309 -6.16 7.01 -28.65
CA GLN A 309 -6.91 7.09 -29.90
C GLN A 309 -6.92 5.73 -30.64
N MET A 310 -6.38 4.69 -30.03
CA MET A 310 -6.32 3.35 -30.60
C MET A 310 -7.55 2.55 -30.19
N GLU A 311 -8.13 1.86 -31.17
CA GLU A 311 -9.19 0.87 -30.95
C GLU A 311 -8.63 -0.53 -31.18
N TYR A 312 -7.82 -1.11 -30.34
CA TYR A 312 -7.19 -2.41 -30.53
C TYR A 312 -5.83 -2.45 -31.23
N VAL A 313 -5.26 -3.65 -31.19
CA VAL A 313 -3.93 -4.07 -31.63
C VAL A 313 -3.52 -3.61 -33.02
N ASP A 314 -4.46 -3.48 -33.94
CA ASP A 314 -4.22 -3.10 -35.34
C ASP A 314 -4.42 -1.61 -35.64
N SER A 315 -4.73 -0.82 -34.61
CA SER A 315 -5.06 0.58 -34.81
C SER A 315 -3.85 1.41 -35.17
N ILE A 316 -4.03 2.31 -36.13
CA ILE A 316 -3.07 3.33 -36.49
C ILE A 316 -3.40 4.56 -35.65
N SER A 317 -2.46 4.96 -34.81
CA SER A 317 -2.54 6.22 -34.08
C SER A 317 -1.38 7.12 -34.43
N PRO A 318 -1.58 8.45 -34.59
CA PRO A 318 -0.50 9.39 -34.81
C PRO A 318 0.41 9.53 -33.57
N TYR A 319 0.02 9.01 -32.45
CA TYR A 319 0.73 9.08 -31.16
C TYR A 319 1.47 7.79 -30.81
N TYR A 320 1.26 6.71 -31.54
CA TYR A 320 1.83 5.39 -31.28
C TYR A 320 2.87 4.98 -32.31
N SER A 321 4.05 4.60 -31.86
CA SER A 321 5.10 3.98 -32.66
C SER A 321 5.06 2.45 -32.50
N LYS A 322 4.61 1.72 -33.51
CA LYS A 322 4.58 0.25 -33.48
C LYS A 322 5.97 -0.36 -33.44
N GLU A 323 6.95 0.30 -34.07
CA GLU A 323 8.36 -0.18 -34.13
C GLU A 323 8.99 -0.18 -32.74
N ASN A 324 8.75 0.87 -31.97
CA ASN A 324 9.35 1.06 -30.63
C ASN A 324 8.40 0.75 -29.48
N ALA A 325 7.17 0.29 -29.77
CA ALA A 325 6.12 0.10 -28.78
C ALA A 325 5.95 1.33 -27.85
N SER A 326 6.01 2.53 -28.40
CA SER A 326 6.03 3.77 -27.63
C SER A 326 4.82 4.65 -27.91
N TYR A 327 4.38 5.38 -26.92
CA TYR A 327 3.20 6.23 -26.95
C TYR A 327 3.47 7.61 -26.33
N TYR A 328 3.04 8.66 -27.02
CA TYR A 328 3.11 10.03 -26.51
C TYR A 328 1.95 10.85 -27.05
N TYR A 329 1.10 11.35 -26.15
CA TYR A 329 -0.01 12.25 -26.41
C TYR A 329 0.20 13.59 -25.71
N ASP A 330 0.13 14.69 -26.44
CA ASP A 330 0.35 16.06 -25.97
C ASP A 330 -0.88 16.96 -26.11
N GLY A 331 -2.07 16.35 -26.31
CA GLY A 331 -3.32 17.07 -26.49
C GLY A 331 -4.10 17.36 -25.21
N GLU A 332 -5.34 17.79 -25.36
CA GLU A 332 -6.22 18.24 -24.28
C GLU A 332 -7.34 17.23 -23.93
N GLU A 333 -7.45 16.11 -24.67
CA GLU A 333 -8.47 15.11 -24.37
C GLU A 333 -8.23 14.45 -23.03
N LEU A 334 -9.36 14.13 -22.37
CA LEU A 334 -9.32 13.42 -21.08
C LEU A 334 -8.93 11.95 -21.29
N PRO A 335 -8.34 11.31 -20.27
CA PRO A 335 -7.98 9.90 -20.35
C PRO A 335 -9.23 9.02 -20.56
N ASN A 336 -9.06 7.94 -21.28
CA ASN A 336 -10.12 6.98 -21.63
C ASN A 336 -9.68 5.52 -21.53
N HIS A 337 -8.48 5.26 -21.00
CA HIS A 337 -7.91 3.92 -20.85
C HIS A 337 -6.97 3.86 -19.67
N ASP A 338 -7.01 2.75 -18.93
CA ASP A 338 -6.19 2.53 -17.76
C ASP A 338 -5.10 1.49 -18.03
N VAL A 339 -3.91 1.76 -17.50
CA VAL A 339 -2.70 0.94 -17.62
C VAL A 339 -1.99 0.80 -16.27
N VAL A 340 -1.09 -0.16 -16.18
CA VAL A 340 -0.26 -0.39 -14.99
C VAL A 340 1.18 0.01 -15.26
N VAL A 341 1.69 1.00 -14.57
CA VAL A 341 3.10 1.39 -14.64
C VAL A 341 3.94 0.44 -13.80
N VAL A 342 4.75 -0.38 -14.45
CA VAL A 342 5.58 -1.43 -13.83
C VAL A 342 7.07 -1.08 -13.80
N GLY A 343 7.43 0.12 -14.24
CA GLY A 343 8.82 0.53 -14.27
C GLY A 343 9.05 1.80 -15.07
N TRP A 344 10.31 2.11 -15.28
CA TRP A 344 10.75 3.30 -16.02
C TRP A 344 12.14 3.12 -16.62
N ASP A 345 12.46 3.97 -17.62
CA ASP A 345 13.80 4.16 -18.16
C ASP A 345 14.03 5.66 -18.44
N ASP A 346 14.92 6.29 -17.66
CA ASP A 346 15.28 7.71 -17.81
C ASP A 346 16.03 8.02 -19.12
N ASN A 347 16.64 6.98 -19.71
CA ASN A 347 17.41 7.10 -20.92
C ASN A 347 16.63 6.64 -22.19
N TYR A 348 15.33 6.37 -22.06
CA TYR A 348 14.51 6.02 -23.20
C TYR A 348 14.46 7.19 -24.16
N ALA A 349 15.09 7.02 -25.35
CA ALA A 349 15.31 8.11 -26.27
C ALA A 349 14.01 8.71 -26.81
N LYS A 350 13.85 9.99 -26.75
CA LYS A 350 12.68 10.72 -27.26
C LYS A 350 12.42 10.52 -28.75
N GLU A 351 13.44 10.20 -29.53
CA GLU A 351 13.34 9.88 -30.95
C GLU A 351 12.59 8.55 -31.22
N ASN A 352 12.37 7.72 -30.20
CA ASN A 352 11.56 6.49 -30.30
C ASN A 352 10.07 6.77 -30.42
N PHE A 353 9.62 7.99 -30.10
CA PHE A 353 8.21 8.37 -30.18
C PHE A 353 7.88 8.93 -31.58
N THR A 354 6.64 8.71 -32.03
CA THR A 354 6.15 9.25 -33.32
C THR A 354 6.18 10.77 -33.33
N ASN A 355 5.67 11.41 -32.30
CA ASN A 355 5.83 12.82 -31.99
C ASN A 355 6.97 12.91 -30.97
N VAL A 356 7.99 13.72 -31.24
CA VAL A 356 9.15 13.81 -30.36
C VAL A 356 8.84 14.69 -29.16
N PRO A 357 8.85 14.14 -27.93
CA PRO A 357 8.63 14.93 -26.71
C PRO A 357 9.81 15.87 -26.40
N GLU A 358 9.66 16.69 -25.37
CA GLU A 358 10.68 17.67 -24.97
C GLU A 358 12.00 17.01 -24.52
N GLY A 359 11.94 15.85 -23.90
CA GLY A 359 13.12 15.15 -23.39
C GLY A 359 12.97 13.62 -23.41
N ASP A 360 14.05 12.96 -23.02
CA ASP A 360 14.12 11.51 -22.86
C ASP A 360 13.33 11.06 -21.64
N GLY A 361 13.08 9.75 -21.56
CA GLY A 361 12.46 9.07 -20.45
C GLY A 361 11.04 8.58 -20.73
N ALA A 362 10.77 7.38 -20.27
CA ALA A 362 9.48 6.72 -20.41
C ALA A 362 9.14 5.88 -19.18
N PHE A 363 7.85 5.77 -18.89
CA PHE A 363 7.29 4.74 -18.04
C PHE A 363 7.07 3.46 -18.84
N ILE A 364 7.31 2.31 -18.23
CA ILE A 364 7.02 0.98 -18.77
C ILE A 364 5.62 0.60 -18.28
N CYS A 365 4.66 0.54 -19.20
CA CYS A 365 3.26 0.30 -18.87
C CYS A 365 2.81 -1.08 -19.35
N LYS A 366 2.28 -1.91 -18.46
CA LYS A 366 1.57 -3.14 -18.79
C LYS A 366 0.17 -2.77 -19.24
N ASN A 367 -0.22 -3.23 -20.44
CA ASN A 367 -1.53 -3.03 -21.03
C ASN A 367 -2.41 -4.28 -20.89
N SER A 368 -3.69 -4.15 -21.16
CA SER A 368 -4.72 -5.20 -21.14
C SER A 368 -5.24 -5.57 -22.53
N TRP A 369 -4.39 -5.49 -23.57
CA TRP A 369 -4.75 -5.79 -24.97
C TRP A 369 -4.01 -7.02 -25.54
N GLY A 370 -3.67 -7.97 -24.67
CA GLY A 370 -2.96 -9.18 -25.05
C GLY A 370 -1.49 -8.96 -25.41
N THR A 371 -0.79 -10.07 -25.63
CA THR A 371 0.65 -10.09 -25.88
C THR A 371 1.06 -9.68 -27.29
N GLU A 372 0.11 -9.57 -28.23
CA GLU A 372 0.37 -9.13 -29.61
C GLU A 372 0.47 -7.60 -29.72
N PHE A 373 0.01 -6.87 -28.71
CA PHE A 373 0.14 -5.42 -28.63
C PHE A 373 1.51 -5.02 -28.06
N GLY A 374 2.11 -3.98 -28.63
CA GLY A 374 3.33 -3.36 -28.13
C GLY A 374 4.54 -4.31 -28.07
N ASP A 375 5.35 -4.19 -27.03
CA ASP A 375 6.40 -5.15 -26.69
C ASP A 375 5.82 -6.25 -25.78
N ARG A 376 5.18 -7.25 -26.40
CA ARG A 376 4.56 -8.38 -25.69
C ARG A 376 3.53 -7.96 -24.63
N GLY A 377 2.71 -6.97 -24.96
CA GLY A 377 1.67 -6.41 -24.10
C GLY A 377 2.11 -5.20 -23.27
N TYR A 378 3.33 -4.72 -23.47
CA TYR A 378 3.85 -3.52 -22.80
C TYR A 378 4.01 -2.38 -23.80
N VAL A 379 3.88 -1.16 -23.29
CA VAL A 379 4.04 0.08 -24.03
C VAL A 379 4.88 1.06 -23.22
N TYR A 380 5.78 1.78 -23.90
CA TYR A 380 6.60 2.82 -23.28
C TYR A 380 5.89 4.17 -23.45
N VAL A 381 5.43 4.75 -22.36
CA VAL A 381 4.71 6.03 -22.36
C VAL A 381 5.65 7.13 -21.89
N SER A 382 5.79 8.18 -22.73
CA SER A 382 6.68 9.31 -22.42
C SER A 382 6.35 9.95 -21.06
N TYR A 383 7.38 10.37 -20.31
CA TYR A 383 7.20 11.22 -19.14
C TYR A 383 6.44 12.52 -19.44
N TYR A 384 6.47 12.96 -20.69
CA TYR A 384 5.82 14.20 -21.15
C TYR A 384 4.39 13.98 -21.65
N ASP A 385 3.87 12.75 -21.66
CA ASP A 385 2.48 12.47 -22.03
C ASP A 385 1.51 13.29 -21.18
N ALA A 386 0.47 13.82 -21.82
CA ALA A 386 -0.42 14.79 -21.20
C ALA A 386 -1.26 14.20 -20.05
N ASN A 387 -1.48 12.89 -20.01
CA ASN A 387 -2.38 12.25 -19.04
C ASN A 387 -1.69 11.29 -18.08
N ILE A 388 -0.65 10.56 -18.54
CA ILE A 388 0.03 9.57 -17.72
C ILE A 388 0.37 10.13 -16.33
N CYS A 389 0.04 9.40 -15.29
CA CYS A 389 0.39 9.72 -13.91
C CYS A 389 -0.15 11.05 -13.35
N LYS A 390 -1.17 11.67 -13.98
CA LYS A 390 -1.87 12.81 -13.37
C LYS A 390 -2.70 12.40 -12.16
N LYS A 391 -3.24 11.20 -12.20
CA LYS A 391 -3.90 10.52 -11.11
C LYS A 391 -3.42 9.08 -11.09
N SER A 392 -2.99 8.63 -9.96
CA SER A 392 -2.34 7.32 -9.80
C SER A 392 -2.79 6.64 -8.51
N VAL A 393 -2.95 5.32 -8.55
CA VAL A 393 -3.25 4.52 -7.36
C VAL A 393 -2.15 3.50 -7.13
N VAL A 394 -1.76 3.35 -5.88
CA VAL A 394 -0.79 2.35 -5.40
C VAL A 394 -1.44 1.57 -4.27
N TYR A 395 -1.54 0.26 -4.40
CA TYR A 395 -2.03 -0.63 -3.34
C TYR A 395 -0.84 -1.03 -2.47
N THR A 396 -0.73 -0.42 -1.29
CA THR A 396 0.48 -0.52 -0.46
C THR A 396 0.40 -1.56 0.63
N ARG A 397 -0.82 -1.90 1.09
CA ARG A 397 -1.04 -2.92 2.11
C ARG A 397 -2.26 -3.77 1.78
N VAL A 398 -2.03 -5.07 1.65
CA VAL A 398 -3.04 -6.08 1.30
C VAL A 398 -2.87 -7.25 2.25
N GLY A 399 -3.85 -7.45 3.12
CA GLY A 399 -3.83 -8.52 4.13
C GLY A 399 -4.53 -9.79 3.65
N ASP A 400 -4.32 -10.88 4.38
CA ASP A 400 -5.06 -12.12 4.19
C ASP A 400 -6.52 -11.97 4.61
N ALA A 401 -7.42 -12.76 3.99
CA ALA A 401 -8.86 -12.68 4.25
C ALA A 401 -9.27 -13.09 5.68
N ASP A 402 -8.35 -13.56 6.51
CA ASP A 402 -8.56 -13.93 7.91
C ASP A 402 -7.89 -12.96 8.90
N ASN A 403 -7.39 -11.81 8.44
CA ASN A 403 -6.80 -10.77 9.29
C ASN A 403 -7.81 -10.19 10.29
N TYR A 404 -9.09 -10.09 9.89
CA TYR A 404 -10.23 -9.74 10.77
C TYR A 404 -11.39 -10.70 10.53
N ASP A 405 -12.16 -11.00 11.59
CA ASP A 405 -13.31 -11.89 11.48
C ASP A 405 -14.57 -11.22 10.92
N ASN A 406 -14.76 -9.91 11.17
CA ASN A 406 -15.93 -9.16 10.73
C ASN A 406 -15.59 -7.74 10.30
N ILE A 407 -16.40 -7.22 9.37
CA ILE A 407 -16.42 -5.83 8.93
C ILE A 407 -17.77 -5.21 9.22
N TYR A 408 -17.77 -4.01 9.79
CA TYR A 408 -18.94 -3.14 9.96
C TYR A 408 -18.79 -1.95 9.02
N GLN A 409 -19.75 -1.74 8.13
CA GLN A 409 -19.67 -0.74 7.07
C GLN A 409 -21.05 -0.31 6.56
N THR A 410 -21.13 0.90 6.05
CA THR A 410 -22.31 1.49 5.39
C THR A 410 -21.96 2.09 4.03
N ASP A 411 -20.66 2.19 3.71
CA ASP A 411 -20.09 2.86 2.56
C ASP A 411 -19.62 1.86 1.48
N LEU A 412 -20.54 1.13 0.85
CA LEU A 412 -20.23 0.13 -0.16
C LEU A 412 -19.75 0.72 -1.50
N LEU A 413 -20.13 1.97 -1.79
CA LEU A 413 -19.67 2.72 -2.97
C LEU A 413 -18.36 3.50 -2.68
N GLY A 414 -17.93 3.55 -1.42
CA GLY A 414 -16.72 4.22 -1.01
C GLY A 414 -16.76 5.73 -1.23
N TRP A 415 -15.61 6.31 -1.54
CA TRP A 415 -15.43 7.77 -1.63
C TRP A 415 -16.01 8.34 -2.93
N ILE A 416 -17.24 8.85 -2.89
CA ILE A 416 -17.94 9.52 -4.01
C ILE A 416 -17.83 11.04 -3.89
N GLY A 417 -17.88 11.59 -2.68
CA GLY A 417 -17.88 13.01 -2.46
C GLY A 417 -17.24 13.45 -1.15
N HIS A 418 -17.36 14.74 -0.88
CA HIS A 418 -16.74 15.38 0.27
C HIS A 418 -17.78 16.07 1.14
N MET A 419 -17.60 16.02 2.44
CA MET A 419 -18.42 16.74 3.42
C MET A 419 -17.55 17.46 4.44
N GLY A 420 -18.08 18.55 5.00
CA GLY A 420 -17.39 19.32 6.05
C GLY A 420 -18.08 20.64 6.33
N PHE A 421 -17.37 21.54 6.97
CA PHE A 421 -17.91 22.78 7.54
C PHE A 421 -17.14 24.02 7.08
N ASP A 422 -16.63 24.03 5.86
CA ASP A 422 -15.72 25.04 5.32
C ASP A 422 -14.45 25.21 6.20
N LYS A 423 -13.97 24.10 6.75
CA LYS A 423 -12.79 24.00 7.61
C LYS A 423 -11.96 22.79 7.26
N GLU A 424 -10.66 22.88 7.48
CA GLU A 424 -9.71 21.81 7.32
C GLU A 424 -9.92 20.67 8.34
N GLU A 425 -10.58 20.93 9.46
CA GLU A 425 -10.83 20.00 10.56
C GLU A 425 -12.32 19.71 10.70
N ALA A 426 -12.65 18.44 10.92
CA ALA A 426 -13.99 17.98 11.24
C ALA A 426 -13.93 16.64 12.02
N TYR A 427 -15.07 16.27 12.61
CA TYR A 427 -15.28 14.97 13.22
C TYR A 427 -16.38 14.23 12.46
N PHE A 428 -16.21 12.93 12.31
CA PHE A 428 -17.24 12.04 11.79
C PHE A 428 -17.26 10.71 12.55
N ALA A 429 -18.37 10.02 12.52
CA ALA A 429 -18.57 8.80 13.27
C ALA A 429 -19.57 7.89 12.57
N ASN A 430 -19.40 6.57 12.76
CA ASN A 430 -20.44 5.58 12.50
C ASN A 430 -20.76 4.81 13.78
N VAL A 431 -22.03 4.41 13.90
CA VAL A 431 -22.54 3.62 15.02
C VAL A 431 -22.92 2.23 14.53
N TYR A 432 -22.43 1.21 15.23
CA TYR A 432 -22.66 -0.19 14.87
C TYR A 432 -23.16 -0.98 16.08
N THR A 433 -23.69 -2.17 15.84
CA THR A 433 -24.11 -3.11 16.89
C THR A 433 -23.20 -4.33 16.86
N ALA A 434 -22.43 -4.56 17.91
CA ALA A 434 -21.50 -5.66 18.03
C ALA A 434 -22.19 -7.03 18.03
N GLY A 435 -21.56 -8.01 17.43
CA GLY A 435 -21.91 -9.42 17.61
C GLY A 435 -21.48 -9.96 18.97
N ALA A 436 -21.75 -11.25 19.22
CA ALA A 436 -21.36 -11.88 20.48
C ALA A 436 -19.88 -12.24 20.48
N GLY A 437 -19.18 -11.92 21.59
CA GLY A 437 -17.79 -12.28 21.83
C GLY A 437 -16.82 -11.61 20.87
N GLU A 438 -17.00 -10.32 20.60
CA GLU A 438 -16.16 -9.56 19.69
C GLU A 438 -15.27 -8.55 20.42
N GLU A 439 -14.13 -8.26 19.79
CA GLU A 439 -13.25 -7.16 20.15
C GLU A 439 -12.94 -6.32 18.91
N LEU A 440 -13.03 -5.00 19.05
CA LEU A 440 -12.75 -4.04 18.00
C LEU A 440 -11.23 -3.92 17.84
N ALA A 441 -10.74 -4.24 16.65
CA ALA A 441 -9.31 -4.35 16.36
C ALA A 441 -8.76 -3.21 15.49
N ALA A 442 -9.58 -2.67 14.57
CA ALA A 442 -9.16 -1.62 13.65
C ALA A 442 -10.34 -0.80 13.14
N VAL A 443 -10.03 0.33 12.51
CA VAL A 443 -10.97 1.14 11.73
C VAL A 443 -10.35 1.51 10.40
N SER A 444 -11.18 1.82 9.39
CA SER A 444 -10.67 2.39 8.16
C SER A 444 -11.50 3.59 7.69
N PHE A 445 -10.83 4.50 6.99
CA PHE A 445 -11.42 5.71 6.43
C PHE A 445 -10.61 6.19 5.22
N TYR A 446 -11.11 7.22 4.55
CA TYR A 446 -10.38 7.89 3.46
C TYR A 446 -9.80 9.22 3.95
N ALA A 447 -8.51 9.42 3.70
CA ALA A 447 -7.88 10.74 3.74
C ALA A 447 -8.13 11.44 2.40
N THR A 448 -8.75 12.61 2.41
CA THR A 448 -9.17 13.30 1.18
C THR A 448 -8.10 14.20 0.58
N GLY A 449 -6.95 14.32 1.23
CA GLY A 449 -5.83 15.15 0.77
C GLY A 449 -4.50 14.72 1.38
N LYS A 450 -3.45 15.49 1.03
CA LYS A 450 -2.09 15.27 1.54
C LYS A 450 -1.95 15.74 2.99
N ASP A 451 -0.96 15.16 3.67
CA ASP A 451 -0.54 15.53 5.02
C ASP A 451 -1.73 15.61 6.01
N THR A 452 -2.66 14.65 5.87
CA THR A 452 -3.86 14.56 6.71
C THR A 452 -3.48 14.01 8.07
N GLU A 453 -3.83 14.75 9.14
CA GLU A 453 -3.74 14.33 10.54
C GLU A 453 -5.07 13.71 10.98
N PHE A 454 -5.03 12.67 11.81
CA PHE A 454 -6.24 12.04 12.35
C PHE A 454 -6.08 11.63 13.82
N GLU A 455 -7.21 11.57 14.51
CA GLU A 455 -7.34 11.00 15.86
C GLU A 455 -8.54 10.04 15.84
N VAL A 456 -8.39 8.83 16.39
CA VAL A 456 -9.44 7.81 16.48
C VAL A 456 -9.90 7.69 17.91
N TYR A 457 -11.22 7.63 18.08
CA TYR A 457 -11.89 7.44 19.37
C TYR A 457 -12.96 6.36 19.25
N VAL A 458 -13.30 5.75 20.37
CA VAL A 458 -14.40 4.76 20.50
C VAL A 458 -15.36 5.18 21.60
N VAL A 459 -16.64 4.95 21.37
CA VAL A 459 -17.71 5.10 22.36
C VAL A 459 -18.34 3.73 22.59
N SER A 460 -18.17 3.15 23.77
CA SER A 460 -18.86 1.94 24.19
C SER A 460 -20.23 2.30 24.78
N GLY A 461 -21.22 1.43 24.60
CA GLY A 461 -22.57 1.63 25.12
C GLY A 461 -23.26 2.87 24.54
N PHE A 462 -23.21 3.03 23.22
CA PHE A 462 -23.86 4.15 22.55
C PHE A 462 -25.39 4.08 22.68
N GLU A 463 -26.01 5.13 23.18
CA GLU A 463 -27.47 5.25 23.33
C GLU A 463 -28.05 6.31 22.39
N ASP A 464 -27.42 7.47 22.34
CA ASP A 464 -27.81 8.64 21.54
C ASP A 464 -26.60 9.56 21.30
N GLU A 465 -26.81 10.69 20.64
CA GLU A 465 -25.78 11.69 20.33
C GLU A 465 -25.04 12.23 21.59
N ALA A 466 -25.67 12.19 22.77
CA ALA A 466 -25.01 12.62 24.01
C ALA A 466 -23.89 11.66 24.42
N SER A 467 -23.94 10.40 23.95
CA SER A 467 -22.91 9.39 24.21
C SER A 467 -21.55 9.76 23.62
N PHE A 468 -21.50 10.56 22.55
CA PHE A 468 -20.23 11.02 21.97
C PHE A 468 -19.35 11.83 22.94
N LYS A 469 -19.91 12.36 24.03
CA LYS A 469 -19.14 13.03 25.08
C LYS A 469 -18.24 12.06 25.86
N ASN A 470 -18.59 10.77 25.84
CA ASN A 470 -17.88 9.72 26.54
C ASN A 470 -16.84 9.02 25.65
N ARG A 471 -16.54 9.57 24.47
CA ARG A 471 -15.56 8.99 23.56
C ARG A 471 -14.19 8.86 24.21
N GLN A 472 -13.59 7.70 24.08
CA GLN A 472 -12.26 7.39 24.57
C GLN A 472 -11.26 7.45 23.43
N PHE A 473 -10.16 8.14 23.62
CA PHE A 473 -9.06 8.19 22.67
C PHE A 473 -8.44 6.79 22.52
N VAL A 474 -8.18 6.38 21.29
CA VAL A 474 -7.54 5.11 20.97
C VAL A 474 -6.15 5.35 20.41
N THR A 475 -6.06 6.14 19.33
CA THR A 475 -4.81 6.36 18.63
C THR A 475 -4.88 7.61 17.74
N ALA A 476 -3.74 8.03 17.22
CA ALA A 476 -3.63 9.16 16.29
C ALA A 476 -2.47 8.91 15.31
N GLY A 477 -2.53 9.55 14.16
CA GLY A 477 -1.49 9.46 13.14
C GLY A 477 -1.64 10.52 12.06
N SER A 478 -0.86 10.35 11.00
CA SER A 478 -0.95 11.18 9.80
C SER A 478 -0.74 10.36 8.54
N THR A 479 -1.33 10.80 7.44
CA THR A 479 -1.15 10.21 6.12
C THR A 479 -0.53 11.23 5.17
N LYS A 480 0.44 10.79 4.37
CA LYS A 480 1.14 11.68 3.45
C LYS A 480 0.35 11.98 2.17
N TYR A 481 -0.45 11.05 1.71
CA TYR A 481 -1.23 11.13 0.48
C TYR A 481 -2.71 10.96 0.76
N ALA A 482 -3.55 11.40 -0.17
CA ALA A 482 -4.94 10.97 -0.18
C ALA A 482 -5.02 9.45 -0.38
N GLY A 483 -6.10 8.81 0.07
CA GLY A 483 -6.24 7.38 -0.11
C GLY A 483 -7.12 6.70 0.94
N TYR A 484 -7.17 5.39 0.88
CA TYR A 484 -7.85 4.53 1.85
C TYR A 484 -6.85 3.99 2.86
N TYR A 485 -7.18 4.05 4.15
CA TYR A 485 -6.30 3.69 5.25
C TYR A 485 -7.02 2.88 6.31
N THR A 486 -6.47 1.72 6.65
CA THR A 486 -6.87 0.95 7.83
C THR A 486 -5.88 1.23 8.97
N VAL A 487 -6.44 1.51 10.13
CA VAL A 487 -5.73 1.92 11.33
C VAL A 487 -5.94 0.86 12.40
N ASP A 488 -4.90 0.05 12.65
CA ASP A 488 -4.91 -0.98 13.69
C ASP A 488 -4.89 -0.36 15.08
N PHE A 489 -5.62 -0.95 16.02
CA PHE A 489 -5.60 -0.48 17.40
C PHE A 489 -4.41 -1.07 18.15
N PRO A 490 -3.70 -0.27 18.97
CA PRO A 490 -2.61 -0.78 19.81
C PRO A 490 -3.04 -1.91 20.73
N GLU A 491 -4.28 -1.86 21.20
CA GLU A 491 -4.94 -2.90 21.98
C GLU A 491 -6.39 -3.03 21.51
N ALA A 492 -6.84 -4.26 21.25
CA ALA A 492 -8.22 -4.51 20.86
C ALA A 492 -9.19 -4.16 22.01
N ILE A 493 -10.32 -3.56 21.66
CA ILE A 493 -11.33 -3.10 22.63
C ILE A 493 -12.47 -4.13 22.69
N LYS A 494 -12.63 -4.78 23.84
CA LYS A 494 -13.72 -5.74 24.06
C LYS A 494 -15.07 -5.04 24.02
N LEU A 495 -15.99 -5.61 23.23
CA LEU A 495 -17.38 -5.17 23.12
C LEU A 495 -18.29 -6.12 23.88
N ALA A 496 -19.35 -5.61 24.51
CA ALA A 496 -20.36 -6.47 25.10
C ALA A 496 -21.30 -7.03 24.00
N ASP A 497 -21.87 -8.20 24.23
CA ASP A 497 -22.78 -8.83 23.28
C ASP A 497 -23.97 -7.92 22.94
N ASN A 498 -24.19 -7.66 21.66
CA ASN A 498 -25.21 -6.74 21.15
C ASN A 498 -25.08 -5.29 21.63
N GLU A 499 -23.90 -4.89 22.04
CA GLU A 499 -23.62 -3.50 22.42
C GLU A 499 -23.65 -2.61 21.19
N LYS A 500 -24.31 -1.45 21.29
CA LYS A 500 -24.10 -0.38 20.34
C LYS A 500 -22.79 0.34 20.68
N PHE A 501 -21.91 0.46 19.70
CA PHE A 501 -20.67 1.20 19.83
C PHE A 501 -20.50 2.19 18.68
N ALA A 502 -19.78 3.27 18.89
CA ALA A 502 -19.43 4.19 17.83
C ALA A 502 -17.90 4.25 17.64
N VAL A 503 -17.48 4.27 16.39
CA VAL A 503 -16.13 4.70 16.01
C VAL A 503 -16.19 6.15 15.59
N VAL A 504 -15.23 6.96 16.06
CA VAL A 504 -15.19 8.41 15.82
C VAL A 504 -13.81 8.77 15.31
N VAL A 505 -13.77 9.49 14.19
CA VAL A 505 -12.52 10.02 13.64
C VAL A 505 -12.60 11.54 13.67
N LYS A 506 -11.57 12.17 14.25
CA LYS A 506 -11.26 13.56 14.02
C LYS A 506 -10.24 13.61 12.88
N ILE A 507 -10.52 14.36 11.85
CA ILE A 507 -9.65 14.51 10.69
C ILE A 507 -9.28 15.97 10.47
N LYS A 508 -8.04 16.21 10.06
CA LYS A 508 -7.57 17.54 9.65
C LYS A 508 -6.74 17.39 8.38
N THR A 509 -7.27 17.90 7.28
CA THR A 509 -6.64 17.84 5.96
C THR A 509 -6.27 19.26 5.51
N PRO A 510 -4.96 19.60 5.45
CA PRO A 510 -4.51 20.92 5.03
C PRO A 510 -5.05 21.31 3.65
N GLY A 511 -5.60 22.52 3.55
CA GLY A 511 -6.18 23.04 2.29
C GLY A 511 -7.55 22.51 1.91
N ALA A 512 -8.08 21.48 2.59
CA ALA A 512 -9.44 21.00 2.38
C ALA A 512 -10.46 21.91 3.09
N VAL A 513 -11.61 22.11 2.47
CA VAL A 513 -12.76 22.80 3.11
C VAL A 513 -13.81 21.78 3.55
N HIS A 514 -13.77 20.57 3.00
CA HIS A 514 -14.65 19.45 3.29
C HIS A 514 -13.81 18.18 3.42
N PRO A 515 -13.21 17.89 4.59
CA PRO A 515 -12.22 16.83 4.75
C PRO A 515 -12.80 15.40 4.90
N ILE A 516 -14.13 15.26 5.06
CA ILE A 516 -14.78 13.98 5.29
C ILE A 516 -15.15 13.36 3.93
N ALA A 517 -14.72 12.13 3.68
CA ALA A 517 -15.17 11.35 2.54
C ALA A 517 -16.57 10.76 2.80
N ILE A 518 -17.42 10.85 1.80
CA ILE A 518 -18.78 10.34 1.86
C ILE A 518 -19.16 9.56 0.60
N GLU A 519 -20.11 8.66 0.73
CA GLU A 519 -20.90 8.15 -0.40
C GLU A 519 -22.30 8.79 -0.43
N TYR A 520 -22.82 8.99 -1.62
CA TYR A 520 -24.17 9.50 -1.85
C TYR A 520 -24.62 9.16 -3.28
N ASN A 521 -25.90 9.27 -3.56
CA ASN A 521 -26.43 9.11 -4.91
C ASN A 521 -26.06 10.32 -5.77
N SER A 522 -25.00 10.22 -6.57
CA SER A 522 -24.49 11.29 -7.43
C SER A 522 -25.04 11.24 -8.87
N ASP A 523 -25.25 10.02 -9.40
CA ASP A 523 -25.69 9.76 -10.76
C ASP A 523 -26.22 8.32 -10.91
N GLU A 524 -26.55 7.90 -12.15
CA GLU A 524 -27.07 6.56 -12.47
C GLU A 524 -26.14 5.43 -12.00
N ARG A 525 -24.82 5.65 -11.88
CA ARG A 525 -23.84 4.66 -11.43
C ARG A 525 -23.99 4.35 -9.94
N THR A 526 -24.49 5.28 -9.17
CA THR A 526 -24.63 5.21 -7.72
C THR A 526 -26.07 4.98 -7.25
N GLU A 527 -26.97 4.52 -8.14
CA GLU A 527 -28.38 4.25 -7.81
C GLU A 527 -28.58 3.18 -6.72
N ASN A 528 -27.61 2.27 -6.55
CA ASN A 528 -27.63 1.23 -5.50
C ASN A 528 -27.30 1.77 -4.10
N PHE A 529 -27.08 3.08 -3.96
CA PHE A 529 -26.82 3.73 -2.69
C PHE A 529 -27.98 3.50 -1.70
N ASP A 530 -27.63 3.06 -0.49
CA ASP A 530 -28.57 2.83 0.61
C ASP A 530 -28.18 3.69 1.82
N ILE A 531 -29.16 4.46 2.33
CA ILE A 531 -29.02 5.32 3.52
C ILE A 531 -29.87 4.83 4.70
N THR A 532 -30.38 3.59 4.63
CA THR A 532 -31.30 3.06 5.64
C THR A 532 -30.60 2.19 6.68
N ASP A 533 -29.35 1.87 6.47
CA ASP A 533 -28.52 0.97 7.27
C ASP A 533 -27.40 1.69 8.04
N GLY A 534 -27.15 2.96 7.70
CA GLY A 534 -26.09 3.74 8.27
C GLY A 534 -26.54 4.55 9.49
N GLU A 535 -25.63 4.75 10.41
CA GLU A 535 -25.81 5.61 11.58
C GLU A 535 -24.65 6.61 11.61
N GLY A 536 -24.44 7.27 10.43
CA GLY A 536 -23.37 8.24 10.22
C GLY A 536 -23.64 9.58 10.89
N TYR A 537 -22.65 10.12 11.54
CA TYR A 537 -22.72 11.43 12.23
C TYR A 537 -21.52 12.30 11.86
N ILE A 538 -21.74 13.62 11.79
CA ILE A 538 -20.70 14.61 11.57
C ILE A 538 -20.77 15.72 12.62
N SER A 539 -19.62 16.33 12.94
CA SER A 539 -19.52 17.45 13.87
C SER A 539 -18.31 18.31 13.55
N LEU A 540 -18.43 19.63 13.72
CA LEU A 540 -17.29 20.55 13.53
C LEU A 540 -16.29 20.45 14.70
N TYR A 541 -16.78 20.37 15.94
CA TYR A 541 -15.94 20.41 17.14
C TYR A 541 -16.08 19.19 18.05
N GLY A 542 -16.78 18.15 17.57
CA GLY A 542 -17.05 16.95 18.38
C GLY A 542 -18.01 17.18 19.55
N GLU A 543 -18.77 18.31 19.55
CA GLU A 543 -19.71 18.68 20.62
C GLU A 543 -21.17 18.55 20.20
N LYS A 544 -21.50 19.04 19.00
CA LYS A 544 -22.82 18.96 18.40
C LYS A 544 -22.75 18.08 17.17
N TRP A 545 -23.51 17.04 17.18
CA TRP A 545 -23.54 16.05 16.13
C TRP A 545 -24.79 16.17 15.26
N HIS A 546 -24.66 15.83 14.02
CA HIS A 546 -25.73 15.84 13.03
C HIS A 546 -25.68 14.51 12.27
N SER A 547 -26.82 13.85 12.13
CA SER A 547 -26.91 12.65 11.28
C SER A 547 -26.58 13.03 9.83
N ALA A 548 -25.66 12.32 9.22
CA ALA A 548 -25.27 12.51 7.83
C ALA A 548 -26.42 12.09 6.89
N GLU A 549 -27.12 11.02 7.21
CA GLU A 549 -28.25 10.52 6.42
C GLU A 549 -29.45 11.46 6.44
N GLU A 550 -29.91 11.86 7.64
CA GLU A 550 -31.10 12.71 7.76
C GLU A 550 -30.87 14.13 7.21
N THR A 551 -29.66 14.68 7.41
CA THR A 551 -29.38 16.08 7.07
C THR A 551 -28.76 16.27 5.70
N GLN A 552 -28.03 15.26 5.18
CA GLN A 552 -27.23 15.36 3.97
C GLN A 552 -27.50 14.23 2.96
N GLN A 553 -28.33 13.24 3.32
CA GLN A 553 -28.63 12.06 2.48
C GLN A 553 -27.34 11.36 2.00
N SER A 554 -26.42 11.10 2.92
CA SER A 554 -25.11 10.52 2.63
C SER A 554 -24.64 9.65 3.77
N ASN A 555 -23.80 8.65 3.49
CA ASN A 555 -23.04 7.88 4.47
C ASN A 555 -21.62 8.44 4.61
N VAL A 556 -21.07 8.44 5.82
CA VAL A 556 -19.65 8.72 6.00
C VAL A 556 -18.83 7.46 5.71
N CYS A 557 -17.73 7.59 5.00
CA CYS A 557 -16.86 6.47 4.68
C CYS A 557 -15.98 6.12 5.89
N LEU A 558 -16.51 5.25 6.74
CA LEU A 558 -15.85 4.82 7.98
C LEU A 558 -16.26 3.39 8.31
N LYS A 559 -15.30 2.47 8.34
CA LYS A 559 -15.52 1.06 8.65
C LYS A 559 -14.90 0.69 10.00
N ALA A 560 -15.40 -0.38 10.60
CA ALA A 560 -14.83 -0.97 11.81
C ALA A 560 -14.59 -2.47 11.61
N PHE A 561 -13.50 -2.96 12.17
CA PHE A 561 -13.08 -4.37 12.05
C PHE A 561 -13.01 -5.01 13.43
N THR A 562 -13.59 -6.20 13.56
CA THR A 562 -13.58 -6.94 14.83
C THR A 562 -13.04 -8.34 14.65
N ASN A 563 -12.48 -8.86 15.75
CA ASN A 563 -12.08 -10.25 15.87
C ASN A 563 -12.94 -10.94 16.94
N LYS A 564 -13.06 -12.26 16.83
CA LYS A 564 -13.62 -13.08 17.89
C LYS A 564 -12.62 -13.21 19.02
N VAL A 565 -13.07 -12.95 20.24
CA VAL A 565 -12.23 -13.16 21.43
C VAL A 565 -11.81 -14.63 21.45
N LYS A 566 -10.51 -14.88 21.39
CA LYS A 566 -9.97 -16.24 21.53
C LYS A 566 -10.01 -16.62 23.01
N ASP A 567 -10.73 -17.72 23.35
CA ASP A 567 -10.85 -18.27 24.73
C ASP A 567 -9.48 -18.68 25.31
#